data_dd8454d990dd02db3663aa3a1b1a0fbc
#
_entry.id   dd8454d990dd02db3663aa3a1b1a0fbc
#
_cell.length_a   1.000
_cell.length_b   1.000
_cell.length_c   1.000
_cell.angle_alpha   90.00
_cell.angle_beta   90.00
_cell.angle_gamma   90.00
#
_symmetry.space_group_name_H-M   'P 1'
#
loop_
_entity.id
_entity.type
_entity.pdbx_description
1 polymer ?
#
loop_
_entity_poly.entity_id
_entity_poly.type
_entity_poly.pdbx_seq_one_letter_code
_entity_poly.pdbx_strand_id
1 'polypeptide(L)'
;WLMTYQELAKEHGLPLHVSLSHIDAHELSALTKHYPEFSFEMRLGTALWLGVPEALTITGQVLEVHNILKNQHVGYRQVQSHSNQQLIVVSGGTAHGVALAAPSSRTSLRSKGIAIVEGVNEMMGKVRSPFSINGHNLTFAEPPHMHVSLLWCDIEGIAIGDALTCNVRNTTAHFDVVTGLN
;
A
#
# COMPACT_ATOMS: atom_id res chain seq x y z
N TRP A 1 28.59 -14.16 -17.11
CA TRP A 1 28.47 -14.62 -15.73
C TRP A 1 28.09 -16.09 -15.64
N LEU A 2 27.01 -16.57 -16.29
CA LEU A 2 26.63 -18.01 -16.25
C LEU A 2 27.73 -18.92 -16.81
N MET A 3 28.39 -18.55 -17.90
CA MET A 3 29.51 -19.32 -18.48
C MET A 3 30.70 -19.37 -17.52
N THR A 4 31.07 -18.28 -16.89
CA THR A 4 32.13 -18.26 -15.87
C THR A 4 31.79 -19.13 -14.67
N TYR A 5 30.51 -19.09 -14.24
CA TYR A 5 30.06 -19.97 -13.15
C TYR A 5 30.09 -21.45 -13.57
N GLN A 6 29.74 -21.78 -14.80
CA GLN A 6 29.79 -23.14 -15.30
C GLN A 6 31.21 -23.71 -15.29
N GLU A 7 32.19 -22.91 -15.68
CA GLU A 7 33.62 -23.32 -15.64
C GLU A 7 34.06 -23.60 -14.22
N LEU A 8 33.80 -22.66 -13.30
CA LEU A 8 34.15 -22.80 -11.87
C LEU A 8 33.40 -23.98 -11.23
N ALA A 9 32.14 -24.17 -11.56
CA ALA A 9 31.34 -25.28 -11.01
C ALA A 9 31.89 -26.63 -11.48
N LYS A 10 32.32 -26.77 -12.72
CA LYS A 10 32.97 -27.98 -13.22
C LYS A 10 34.31 -28.25 -12.51
N GLU A 11 35.13 -27.22 -12.34
CA GLU A 11 36.42 -27.32 -11.68
C GLU A 11 36.28 -27.80 -10.20
N HIS A 12 35.25 -27.31 -9.50
CA HIS A 12 35.03 -27.58 -8.10
C HIS A 12 33.95 -28.61 -7.79
N GLY A 13 33.37 -29.26 -8.79
CA GLY A 13 32.30 -30.26 -8.60
C GLY A 13 31.02 -29.73 -8.00
N LEU A 14 30.70 -28.45 -8.26
CA LEU A 14 29.50 -27.79 -7.74
C LEU A 14 28.29 -28.03 -8.66
N PRO A 15 27.07 -28.06 -8.09
CA PRO A 15 25.85 -28.20 -8.90
C PRO A 15 25.60 -26.92 -9.73
N LEU A 16 25.15 -27.10 -10.99
CA LEU A 16 24.74 -25.98 -11.85
C LEU A 16 23.33 -25.50 -11.44
N HIS A 17 23.21 -24.97 -10.23
CA HIS A 17 21.96 -24.47 -9.68
C HIS A 17 22.06 -22.98 -9.40
N VAL A 18 21.08 -22.20 -9.90
CA VAL A 18 21.07 -20.74 -9.80
C VAL A 18 19.72 -20.27 -9.26
N SER A 19 19.76 -19.61 -8.13
CA SER A 19 18.59 -18.97 -7.52
C SER A 19 18.55 -17.48 -7.89
N LEU A 20 17.46 -17.06 -8.55
CA LEU A 20 17.29 -15.73 -9.12
C LEU A 20 16.19 -14.95 -8.41
N SER A 21 16.39 -13.64 -8.26
CA SER A 21 15.36 -12.71 -7.76
C SER A 21 15.12 -11.63 -8.79
N HIS A 22 13.95 -10.99 -8.72
CA HIS A 22 13.53 -9.90 -9.62
C HIS A 22 13.43 -10.29 -11.11
N ILE A 23 13.16 -11.58 -11.38
CA ILE A 23 12.79 -12.06 -12.71
C ILE A 23 11.32 -12.48 -12.73
N ASP A 24 10.72 -12.46 -13.90
CA ASP A 24 9.37 -12.98 -14.12
C ASP A 24 9.38 -14.42 -14.68
N ALA A 25 8.18 -15.01 -14.80
CA ALA A 25 8.03 -16.39 -15.31
C ALA A 25 8.47 -16.55 -16.78
N HIS A 26 8.35 -15.50 -17.59
CA HIS A 26 8.77 -15.50 -18.98
C HIS A 26 10.31 -15.48 -19.07
N GLU A 27 10.96 -14.63 -18.28
CA GLU A 27 12.42 -14.58 -18.19
C GLU A 27 13.01 -15.89 -17.67
N LEU A 28 12.38 -16.50 -16.64
CA LEU A 28 12.78 -17.81 -16.13
C LEU A 28 12.68 -18.88 -17.21
N SER A 29 11.58 -18.90 -17.96
CA SER A 29 11.37 -19.85 -19.07
C SER A 29 12.41 -19.67 -20.18
N ALA A 30 12.74 -18.42 -20.52
CA ALA A 30 13.75 -18.10 -21.51
C ALA A 30 15.14 -18.56 -21.07
N LEU A 31 15.52 -18.34 -19.80
CA LEU A 31 16.78 -18.80 -19.24
C LEU A 31 16.90 -20.33 -19.25
N THR A 32 15.86 -21.01 -18.79
CA THR A 32 15.83 -22.49 -18.76
C THR A 32 15.96 -23.09 -20.17
N LYS A 33 15.34 -22.45 -21.16
CA LYS A 33 15.43 -22.88 -22.56
C LYS A 33 16.81 -22.61 -23.17
N HIS A 34 17.44 -21.51 -22.81
CA HIS A 34 18.73 -21.09 -23.36
C HIS A 34 19.92 -21.81 -22.70
N TYR A 35 19.77 -22.19 -21.43
CA TYR A 35 20.80 -22.87 -20.64
C TYR A 35 20.24 -24.15 -20.00
N PRO A 36 19.98 -25.20 -20.81
CA PRO A 36 19.29 -26.40 -20.33
C PRO A 36 20.10 -27.23 -19.32
N GLU A 37 21.43 -27.01 -19.23
CA GLU A 37 22.32 -27.64 -18.27
C GLU A 37 22.21 -27.05 -16.86
N PHE A 38 21.60 -25.88 -16.70
CA PHE A 38 21.38 -25.23 -15.42
C PHE A 38 20.01 -25.56 -14.86
N SER A 39 19.94 -25.73 -13.56
CA SER A 39 18.71 -25.69 -12.79
C SER A 39 18.48 -24.27 -12.27
N PHE A 40 17.38 -23.66 -12.66
CA PHE A 40 17.00 -22.33 -12.21
C PHE A 40 15.85 -22.39 -11.23
N GLU A 41 15.94 -21.58 -10.19
CA GLU A 41 14.86 -21.38 -9.25
C GLU A 41 14.57 -19.87 -9.13
N MET A 42 13.29 -19.50 -9.01
CA MET A 42 12.87 -18.13 -8.79
C MET A 42 12.54 -17.89 -7.32
N ARG A 43 13.23 -16.96 -6.69
CA ARG A 43 12.91 -16.53 -5.34
C ARG A 43 11.78 -15.52 -5.38
N LEU A 44 10.63 -15.92 -4.85
CA LEU A 44 9.47 -15.07 -4.71
C LEU A 44 9.52 -14.37 -3.35
N GLY A 45 9.52 -13.05 -3.36
CA GLY A 45 9.41 -12.22 -2.17
C GLY A 45 8.05 -11.53 -2.15
N THR A 46 8.07 -10.22 -2.35
CA THR A 46 6.87 -9.36 -2.35
C THR A 46 5.81 -9.82 -3.36
N ALA A 47 6.22 -10.42 -4.48
CA ALA A 47 5.30 -10.93 -5.50
C ALA A 47 4.39 -12.06 -4.97
N LEU A 48 4.81 -12.81 -3.94
CA LEU A 48 3.97 -13.81 -3.31
C LEU A 48 2.74 -13.18 -2.64
N TRP A 49 2.90 -12.00 -2.07
CA TRP A 49 1.83 -11.24 -1.39
C TRP A 49 1.00 -10.39 -2.36
N LEU A 50 1.55 -10.04 -3.52
CA LEU A 50 0.95 -9.14 -4.49
C LEU A 50 0.43 -9.86 -5.74
N GLY A 51 0.60 -11.19 -5.81
CA GLY A 51 0.25 -11.98 -7.00
C GLY A 51 -1.24 -11.98 -7.33
N VAL A 52 -2.10 -11.93 -6.31
CA VAL A 52 -3.55 -11.84 -6.45
C VAL A 52 -4.06 -10.77 -5.46
N PRO A 53 -4.10 -9.49 -5.88
CA PRO A 53 -4.53 -8.40 -5.00
C PRO A 53 -5.92 -8.61 -4.38
N GLU A 54 -6.81 -9.27 -5.12
CA GLU A 54 -8.18 -9.55 -4.71
C GLU A 54 -8.28 -10.62 -3.60
N ALA A 55 -7.21 -11.38 -3.37
CA ALA A 55 -7.16 -12.38 -2.30
C ALA A 55 -7.08 -11.76 -0.90
N LEU A 56 -6.69 -10.48 -0.81
CA LEU A 56 -6.53 -9.77 0.44
C LEU A 56 -7.43 -8.54 0.46
N THR A 57 -8.39 -8.50 1.35
CA THR A 57 -9.21 -7.31 1.62
C THR A 57 -8.77 -6.70 2.94
N ILE A 58 -8.28 -5.47 2.88
CA ILE A 58 -7.87 -4.72 4.06
C ILE A 58 -8.96 -3.68 4.35
N THR A 59 -9.40 -3.63 5.60
CA THR A 59 -10.44 -2.70 6.04
C THR A 59 -10.03 -1.98 7.31
N GLY A 60 -10.53 -0.74 7.47
CA GLY A 60 -10.57 -0.02 8.73
C GLY A 60 -12.02 0.14 9.15
N GLN A 61 -12.29 0.01 10.45
CA GLN A 61 -13.62 0.15 11.00
C GLN A 61 -13.90 1.60 11.40
N VAL A 62 -15.09 2.10 11.11
CA VAL A 62 -15.57 3.39 11.61
C VAL A 62 -15.80 3.30 13.11
N LEU A 63 -15.09 4.11 13.87
CA LEU A 63 -15.15 4.14 15.34
C LEU A 63 -16.07 5.25 15.84
N GLU A 64 -16.09 6.39 15.15
CA GLU A 64 -16.91 7.55 15.49
C GLU A 64 -17.35 8.28 14.23
N VAL A 65 -18.51 8.96 14.32
CA VAL A 65 -19.06 9.81 13.26
C VAL A 65 -19.51 11.13 13.89
N HIS A 66 -19.00 12.25 13.38
CA HIS A 66 -19.33 13.59 13.86
C HIS A 66 -19.85 14.46 12.72
N ASN A 67 -20.94 15.17 12.94
CA ASN A 67 -21.42 16.19 12.02
C ASN A 67 -20.70 17.52 12.32
N ILE A 68 -19.94 17.99 11.38
CA ILE A 68 -19.13 19.20 11.51
C ILE A 68 -19.75 20.31 10.67
N LEU A 69 -19.98 21.46 11.30
CA LEU A 69 -20.48 22.64 10.60
C LEU A 69 -19.32 23.39 9.92
N LYS A 70 -19.65 24.14 8.89
CA LYS A 70 -18.69 25.04 8.26
C LYS A 70 -18.04 25.95 9.28
N ASN A 71 -16.72 26.15 9.14
CA ASN A 71 -15.85 26.93 10.02
C ASN A 71 -15.60 26.31 11.42
N GLN A 72 -16.11 25.15 11.75
CA GLN A 72 -15.68 24.43 12.94
C GLN A 72 -14.25 23.90 12.78
N HIS A 73 -13.52 23.84 13.87
CA HIS A 73 -12.16 23.33 13.94
C HIS A 73 -12.18 21.91 14.50
N VAL A 74 -11.36 21.03 13.91
CA VAL A 74 -11.27 19.63 14.29
C VAL A 74 -9.82 19.18 14.43
N GLY A 75 -9.61 18.13 15.22
CA GLY A 75 -8.31 17.52 15.44
C GLY A 75 -7.33 18.35 16.24
N TYR A 76 -6.13 17.81 16.42
CA TYR A 76 -5.06 18.49 17.17
C TYR A 76 -4.51 19.70 16.41
N ARG A 77 -4.54 19.67 15.09
CA ARG A 77 -4.07 20.77 14.24
C ARG A 77 -5.10 21.87 14.04
N GLN A 78 -6.27 21.74 14.68
CA GLN A 78 -7.35 22.72 14.58
C GLN A 78 -7.72 23.06 13.12
N VAL A 79 -7.80 21.99 12.28
CA VAL A 79 -8.13 22.15 10.86
C VAL A 79 -9.56 22.64 10.73
N GLN A 80 -9.75 23.72 9.99
CA GLN A 80 -11.05 24.34 9.79
C GLN A 80 -11.84 23.64 8.69
N SER A 81 -13.10 23.29 8.96
CA SER A 81 -14.01 22.76 7.96
C SER A 81 -14.47 23.86 6.99
N HIS A 82 -14.38 23.58 5.69
CA HIS A 82 -14.80 24.51 4.63
C HIS A 82 -16.28 24.40 4.28
N SER A 83 -16.96 23.35 4.71
CA SER A 83 -18.39 23.05 4.44
C SER A 83 -19.02 22.30 5.61
N ASN A 84 -20.33 22.17 5.60
CA ASN A 84 -21.02 21.21 6.45
C ASN A 84 -20.73 19.81 5.89
N GLN A 85 -20.10 18.95 6.70
CA GLN A 85 -19.72 17.61 6.30
C GLN A 85 -19.54 16.71 7.52
N GLN A 86 -19.36 15.41 7.29
CA GLN A 86 -19.06 14.49 8.36
C GLN A 86 -17.54 14.36 8.54
N LEU A 87 -17.11 14.24 9.78
CA LEU A 87 -15.79 13.77 10.17
C LEU A 87 -15.98 12.36 10.73
N ILE A 88 -15.26 11.40 10.16
CA ILE A 88 -15.27 10.03 10.66
C ILE A 88 -13.90 9.68 11.24
N VAL A 89 -13.90 8.99 12.36
CA VAL A 89 -12.71 8.40 12.96
C VAL A 89 -12.68 6.93 12.58
N VAL A 90 -11.60 6.50 11.95
CA VAL A 90 -11.45 5.15 11.41
C VAL A 90 -10.25 4.47 12.04
N SER A 91 -10.39 3.18 12.38
CA SER A 91 -9.26 2.37 12.84
C SER A 91 -8.23 2.24 11.71
N GLY A 92 -6.95 2.33 12.08
CA GLY A 92 -5.84 2.33 11.13
C GLY A 92 -5.14 3.68 11.09
N GLY A 93 -3.88 3.68 11.50
CA GLY A 93 -3.01 4.83 11.54
C GLY A 93 -1.59 4.47 11.12
N THR A 94 -0.62 5.30 11.49
CA THR A 94 0.78 5.10 11.10
C THR A 94 1.37 3.77 11.61
N ALA A 95 0.94 3.27 12.77
CA ALA A 95 1.34 1.97 13.29
C ALA A 95 0.83 0.80 12.42
N HIS A 96 -0.23 1.00 11.65
CA HIS A 96 -0.81 0.01 10.73
C HIS A 96 -0.34 0.19 9.28
N GLY A 97 0.61 1.09 9.03
CA GLY A 97 1.14 1.35 7.70
C GLY A 97 0.35 2.39 6.89
N VAL A 98 -0.64 3.06 7.51
CA VAL A 98 -1.38 4.15 6.86
C VAL A 98 -0.46 5.34 6.64
N ALA A 99 -0.44 5.88 5.41
CA ALA A 99 0.44 6.97 4.96
C ALA A 99 1.95 6.68 5.00
N LEU A 100 2.37 5.44 5.19
CA LEU A 100 3.76 5.05 4.98
C LEU A 100 4.00 4.88 3.47
N ALA A 101 4.54 5.92 2.84
CA ALA A 101 5.02 5.83 1.47
C ALA A 101 6.28 4.96 1.42
N ALA A 102 6.29 3.92 0.57
CA ALA A 102 7.53 3.24 0.28
C ALA A 102 8.44 4.20 -0.51
N PRO A 103 9.76 4.28 -0.22
CA PRO A 103 10.68 5.01 -1.06
C PRO A 103 10.60 4.46 -2.48
N SER A 104 10.10 5.27 -3.42
CA SER A 104 10.07 4.90 -4.83
C SER A 104 11.47 5.12 -5.40
N SER A 105 12.17 4.05 -5.76
CA SER A 105 13.45 4.11 -6.47
C SER A 105 13.33 4.57 -7.94
N ARG A 106 12.13 4.91 -8.40
CA ARG A 106 11.86 5.31 -9.78
C ARG A 106 11.87 6.82 -9.93
N THR A 107 12.95 7.34 -10.45
CA THR A 107 13.14 8.73 -10.95
C THR A 107 12.40 8.96 -12.28
N SER A 108 11.16 8.51 -12.41
CA SER A 108 10.37 8.77 -13.61
C SER A 108 9.80 10.20 -13.58
N LEU A 109 9.74 10.85 -14.75
CA LEU A 109 9.06 12.16 -14.91
C LEU A 109 7.61 12.12 -14.43
N ARG A 110 6.95 10.96 -14.53
CA ARG A 110 5.60 10.71 -14.02
C ARG A 110 5.54 10.78 -12.49
N SER A 111 6.54 10.27 -11.78
CA SER A 111 6.60 10.35 -10.31
C SER A 111 6.84 11.78 -9.81
N LYS A 112 7.58 12.60 -10.56
CA LYS A 112 7.75 14.03 -10.26
C LYS A 112 6.44 14.81 -10.45
N GLY A 113 5.66 14.50 -11.51
CA GLY A 113 4.34 15.08 -11.73
C GLY A 113 3.35 14.74 -10.61
N ILE A 114 3.34 13.50 -10.15
CA ILE A 114 2.50 13.05 -9.03
C ILE A 114 2.90 13.79 -7.74
N ALA A 115 4.18 13.90 -7.43
CA ALA A 115 4.66 14.60 -6.23
C ALA A 115 4.30 16.09 -6.22
N ILE A 116 4.26 16.75 -7.38
CA ILE A 116 3.80 18.15 -7.48
C ILE A 116 2.29 18.26 -7.21
N VAL A 117 1.49 17.34 -7.76
CA VAL A 117 0.03 17.32 -7.51
C VAL A 117 -0.27 16.99 -6.05
N GLU A 118 0.47 16.05 -5.46
CA GLU A 118 0.36 15.74 -4.02
C GLU A 118 0.73 16.94 -3.17
N GLY A 119 1.83 17.65 -3.49
CA GLY A 119 2.24 18.86 -2.78
C GLY A 119 1.21 20.00 -2.88
N VAL A 120 0.59 20.19 -4.05
CA VAL A 120 -0.50 21.18 -4.24
C VAL A 120 -1.75 20.78 -3.45
N ASN A 121 -2.13 19.50 -3.47
CA ASN A 121 -3.26 18.99 -2.69
C ASN A 121 -3.02 19.12 -1.17
N GLU A 122 -1.78 18.90 -0.72
CA GLU A 122 -1.37 19.10 0.66
C GLU A 122 -1.49 20.59 1.07
N MET A 123 -1.05 21.51 0.21
CA MET A 123 -1.24 22.95 0.41
C MET A 123 -2.72 23.36 0.44
N MET A 124 -3.59 22.66 -0.29
CA MET A 124 -5.03 22.89 -0.32
C MET A 124 -5.80 22.13 0.78
N GLY A 125 -5.12 21.42 1.69
CA GLY A 125 -5.75 20.65 2.76
C GLY A 125 -6.56 19.43 2.27
N LYS A 126 -6.32 18.96 1.04
CA LYS A 126 -7.01 17.81 0.43
C LYS A 126 -6.06 16.64 0.21
N VAL A 127 -5.47 16.15 1.28
CA VAL A 127 -4.61 14.97 1.19
C VAL A 127 -5.48 13.72 1.06
N ARG A 128 -5.29 12.98 -0.03
CA ARG A 128 -6.01 11.70 -0.25
C ARG A 128 -5.60 10.68 0.81
N SER A 129 -6.59 10.01 1.39
CA SER A 129 -6.35 8.89 2.27
C SER A 129 -6.34 7.57 1.47
N PRO A 130 -5.79 6.48 2.02
CA PRO A 130 -5.92 5.16 1.43
C PRO A 130 -7.30 4.53 1.67
N PHE A 131 -8.18 5.20 2.42
CA PHE A 131 -9.51 4.70 2.73
C PHE A 131 -10.52 5.08 1.66
N SER A 132 -11.39 4.12 1.35
CA SER A 132 -12.49 4.31 0.42
C SER A 132 -13.75 3.56 0.87
N ILE A 133 -14.91 4.06 0.47
CA ILE A 133 -16.19 3.42 0.67
C ILE A 133 -17.00 3.52 -0.63
N ASN A 134 -17.62 2.43 -1.07
CA ASN A 134 -18.39 2.35 -2.30
C ASN A 134 -17.62 2.91 -3.54
N GLY A 135 -16.30 2.73 -3.57
CA GLY A 135 -15.44 3.23 -4.65
C GLY A 135 -15.07 4.73 -4.55
N HIS A 136 -15.59 5.46 -3.56
CA HIS A 136 -15.23 6.86 -3.30
C HIS A 136 -14.06 6.96 -2.33
N ASN A 137 -12.97 7.59 -2.78
CA ASN A 137 -11.81 7.85 -1.93
C ASN A 137 -12.09 9.00 -0.96
N LEU A 138 -11.76 8.79 0.30
CA LEU A 138 -11.88 9.80 1.35
C LEU A 138 -10.59 10.62 1.45
N THR A 139 -10.68 11.79 2.08
CA THR A 139 -9.53 12.66 2.33
C THR A 139 -9.25 12.76 3.82
N PHE A 140 -7.97 12.90 4.17
CA PHE A 140 -7.60 13.15 5.54
C PHE A 140 -8.08 14.53 6.00
N ALA A 141 -8.60 14.60 7.22
CA ALA A 141 -8.87 15.85 7.90
C ALA A 141 -7.58 16.45 8.48
N GLU A 142 -6.72 15.56 9.00
CA GLU A 142 -5.36 15.88 9.44
C GLU A 142 -4.47 14.65 9.22
N PRO A 143 -3.13 14.75 9.34
CA PRO A 143 -2.25 13.60 9.22
C PRO A 143 -2.70 12.46 10.14
N PRO A 144 -2.59 11.18 9.69
CA PRO A 144 -3.05 10.05 10.47
C PRO A 144 -2.31 9.96 11.81
N HIS A 145 -3.05 9.63 12.85
CA HIS A 145 -2.51 9.34 14.17
C HIS A 145 -1.86 7.96 14.21
N MET A 146 -1.36 7.56 15.37
CA MET A 146 -0.71 6.26 15.52
C MET A 146 -1.66 5.10 15.21
N HIS A 147 -2.89 5.11 15.74
CA HIS A 147 -3.83 4.00 15.64
C HIS A 147 -5.10 4.32 14.86
N VAL A 148 -5.40 5.60 14.62
CA VAL A 148 -6.62 6.04 13.95
C VAL A 148 -6.32 7.10 12.89
N SER A 149 -7.25 7.23 11.97
CA SER A 149 -7.27 8.29 10.95
C SER A 149 -8.55 9.10 11.04
N LEU A 150 -8.44 10.41 10.90
CA LEU A 150 -9.57 11.33 10.82
C LEU A 150 -9.80 11.68 9.35
N LEU A 151 -11.00 11.40 8.86
CA LEU A 151 -11.32 11.54 7.44
C LEU A 151 -12.54 12.44 7.26
N TRP A 152 -12.46 13.31 6.27
CA TRP A 152 -13.63 14.02 5.76
C TRP A 152 -14.49 13.07 4.94
N CYS A 153 -15.79 13.11 5.19
CA CYS A 153 -16.78 12.30 4.50
C CYS A 153 -18.01 13.14 4.12
N ASP A 154 -18.37 13.08 2.86
CA ASP A 154 -19.56 13.72 2.30
C ASP A 154 -20.65 12.69 1.92
N ILE A 155 -20.44 11.43 2.30
CA ILE A 155 -21.35 10.32 2.00
C ILE A 155 -22.30 10.15 3.18
N GLU A 156 -23.59 10.21 2.89
CA GLU A 156 -24.65 9.97 3.89
C GLU A 156 -24.79 8.48 4.26
N GLY A 157 -25.24 8.22 5.48
CA GLY A 157 -25.58 6.87 5.94
C GLY A 157 -24.40 6.07 6.49
N ILE A 158 -23.22 6.64 6.65
CA ILE A 158 -22.11 5.99 7.33
C ILE A 158 -22.39 5.90 8.84
N ALA A 159 -22.22 4.70 9.40
CA ALA A 159 -22.45 4.41 10.80
C ALA A 159 -21.19 3.84 11.50
N ILE A 160 -21.18 3.94 12.81
CA ILE A 160 -20.17 3.28 13.65
C ILE A 160 -20.25 1.76 13.41
N GLY A 161 -19.10 1.15 13.18
CA GLY A 161 -18.98 -0.28 12.87
C GLY A 161 -18.86 -0.58 11.37
N ASP A 162 -19.15 0.37 10.49
CA ASP A 162 -18.97 0.19 9.05
C ASP A 162 -17.50 -0.06 8.70
N ALA A 163 -17.27 -0.90 7.69
CA ALA A 163 -15.95 -1.22 7.20
C ALA A 163 -15.62 -0.40 5.94
N LEU A 164 -14.53 0.34 5.99
CA LEU A 164 -13.95 1.04 4.85
C LEU A 164 -12.82 0.22 4.25
N THR A 165 -12.79 0.09 2.93
CA THR A 165 -11.62 -0.50 2.26
C THR A 165 -10.40 0.40 2.45
N CYS A 166 -9.25 -0.21 2.76
CA CYS A 166 -7.99 0.50 2.98
C CYS A 166 -6.92 -0.02 2.04
N ASN A 167 -6.39 0.82 1.19
CA ASN A 167 -5.32 0.48 0.26
C ASN A 167 -3.95 0.83 0.85
N VAL A 168 -3.43 -0.05 1.70
CA VAL A 168 -2.07 0.05 2.27
C VAL A 168 -1.20 -1.07 1.72
N ARG A 169 0.10 -0.91 1.85
CA ARG A 169 1.06 -1.90 1.38
C ARG A 169 1.14 -3.07 2.36
N ASN A 170 0.68 -4.26 1.95
CA ASN A 170 0.62 -5.46 2.78
C ASN A 170 1.96 -5.82 3.45
N THR A 171 3.09 -5.56 2.78
CA THR A 171 4.43 -5.90 3.30
C THR A 171 4.93 -4.98 4.41
N THR A 172 4.26 -3.85 4.65
CA THR A 172 4.61 -2.87 5.70
C THR A 172 3.44 -2.59 6.64
N ALA A 173 2.30 -3.22 6.40
CA ALA A 173 1.12 -3.07 7.23
C ALA A 173 1.12 -4.07 8.41
N HIS A 174 0.54 -3.66 9.52
CA HIS A 174 0.20 -4.51 10.66
C HIS A 174 -1.31 -4.57 10.80
N PHE A 175 -1.83 -5.73 11.15
CA PHE A 175 -3.26 -5.99 11.25
C PHE A 175 -3.59 -6.49 12.65
N ASP A 176 -4.60 -5.89 13.29
CA ASP A 176 -5.07 -6.32 14.60
C ASP A 176 -5.82 -7.66 14.52
N VAL A 177 -6.52 -7.89 13.41
CA VAL A 177 -7.29 -9.10 13.15
C VAL A 177 -7.04 -9.59 11.73
N VAL A 178 -6.82 -10.88 11.57
CA VAL A 178 -6.72 -11.56 10.27
C VAL A 178 -7.73 -12.71 10.27
N THR A 179 -8.56 -12.77 9.23
CA THR A 179 -9.61 -13.80 9.08
C THR A 179 -9.39 -14.60 7.80
N GLY A 180 -10.01 -15.79 7.71
CA GLY A 180 -9.93 -16.63 6.50
C GLY A 180 -8.64 -17.43 6.34
N LEU A 181 -7.80 -17.49 7.37
CA LEU A 181 -6.66 -18.40 7.44
C LEU A 181 -7.14 -19.71 8.08
N ASN A 182 -7.68 -20.62 7.29
CA ASN A 182 -8.06 -22.00 7.70
C ASN A 182 -7.06 -23.00 7.17
#